data_2851f6db91832b51080ec8f5fb5adc8e
#
_entry.id   2851f6db91832b51080ec8f5fb5adc8e
#
_cell.length_a   1.000
_cell.length_b   1.000
_cell.length_c   1.000
_cell.angle_alpha   90.00
_cell.angle_beta   90.00
_cell.angle_gamma   90.00
#
_symmetry.space_group_name_H-M   'P 1'
#
loop_
_entity.id
_entity.type
_entity.pdbx_description
1 polymer ?
#
loop_
_entity_poly.entity_id
_entity_poly.type
_entity_poly.pdbx_seq_one_letter_code
_entity_poly.pdbx_strand_id
1 'polypeptide(L)'
;MSRRATWLVSRPVEALRQIEEWPAEHVAAGLTSPTAVIAEQGDVGHRLGWGSVTKLLTAYATLIAAEEGALDLDEPAGPEGSTVRHLLAHASGLAWDSPAPLGRPGERRIYSNTGYVVLADHLARRTEMPFGEYLRVGVLEPLGLGATLEGDAAGGIVGTLGDMLAFGREALAPTLIAPETLTEATTVQFPGLEGVLPGFGRQTPNDWGLGFELRSGKSPHWTGTRNSHRTYGHFGSKPGTATFVWIDPERQLAAAAVADASFGGWAAAGWPTLSDALLEEVQQ
;
A
#
# COMPACT_ATOMS: atom_id res chain seq x y z
N MET A 1 -20.03 -0.56 -28.72
CA MET A 1 -21.14 -0.26 -27.79
C MET A 1 -20.69 -0.72 -26.40
N SER A 2 -20.15 0.23 -25.63
CA SER A 2 -19.66 -0.01 -24.28
C SER A 2 -20.87 -0.12 -23.34
N ARG A 3 -21.05 -1.25 -22.68
CA ARG A 3 -22.00 -1.38 -21.56
C ARG A 3 -21.43 -0.59 -20.39
N ARG A 4 -21.96 0.59 -20.13
CA ARG A 4 -21.74 1.29 -18.86
C ARG A 4 -22.30 0.41 -17.76
N ALA A 5 -21.43 -0.10 -16.90
CA ALA A 5 -21.84 -0.74 -15.65
C ALA A 5 -22.50 0.35 -14.79
N THR A 6 -23.81 0.28 -14.65
CA THR A 6 -24.59 1.12 -13.75
C THR A 6 -24.50 0.46 -12.38
N TRP A 7 -23.59 0.94 -11.54
CA TRP A 7 -23.54 0.53 -10.15
C TRP A 7 -24.71 1.16 -9.41
N LEU A 8 -25.78 0.38 -9.26
CA LEU A 8 -26.92 0.76 -8.41
C LEU A 8 -26.49 0.63 -6.94
N VAL A 9 -26.57 1.75 -6.23
CA VAL A 9 -26.40 1.89 -4.79
C VAL A 9 -27.30 0.90 -4.03
N SER A 10 -26.70 0.27 -3.02
CA SER A 10 -27.32 -0.33 -1.82
C SER A 10 -27.89 -1.75 -1.92
N ARG A 11 -27.05 -2.74 -2.14
CA ARG A 11 -27.14 -3.94 -1.33
C ARG A 11 -26.01 -3.88 -0.29
N PRO A 12 -26.30 -4.17 1.00
CA PRO A 12 -25.20 -4.36 1.95
C PRO A 12 -24.31 -5.48 1.41
N VAL A 13 -22.99 -5.24 1.37
CA VAL A 13 -22.02 -6.27 1.00
C VAL A 13 -21.85 -7.14 2.26
N GLU A 14 -22.53 -8.28 2.28
CA GLU A 14 -22.60 -9.15 3.47
C GLU A 14 -21.21 -9.68 3.86
N ALA A 15 -20.32 -9.85 2.89
CA ALA A 15 -18.93 -10.24 3.14
C ALA A 15 -18.23 -9.34 4.15
N LEU A 16 -18.55 -8.04 4.20
CA LEU A 16 -17.94 -7.09 5.14
C LEU A 16 -18.25 -7.42 6.60
N ARG A 17 -19.34 -8.13 6.90
CA ARG A 17 -19.68 -8.53 8.28
C ARG A 17 -18.65 -9.46 8.92
N GLN A 18 -17.79 -10.11 8.13
CA GLN A 18 -16.73 -10.95 8.67
C GLN A 18 -15.78 -10.19 9.62
N ILE A 19 -15.67 -8.85 9.49
CA ILE A 19 -14.86 -8.06 10.41
C ILE A 19 -15.38 -8.04 11.85
N GLU A 20 -16.66 -8.34 12.07
CA GLU A 20 -17.26 -8.40 13.41
C GLU A 20 -16.69 -9.56 14.26
N GLU A 21 -16.07 -10.55 13.60
CA GLU A 21 -15.42 -11.68 14.27
C GLU A 21 -13.92 -11.41 14.57
N TRP A 22 -13.38 -10.27 14.14
CA TRP A 22 -11.98 -9.95 14.36
C TRP A 22 -11.75 -9.49 15.82
N PRO A 23 -10.58 -9.79 16.41
CA PRO A 23 -10.29 -9.50 17.81
C PRO A 23 -9.87 -8.02 18.01
N ALA A 24 -10.74 -7.10 17.59
CA ALA A 24 -10.51 -5.66 17.64
C ALA A 24 -11.74 -4.96 18.25
N GLU A 25 -11.51 -3.87 19.00
CA GLU A 25 -12.57 -3.02 19.52
C GLU A 25 -13.05 -2.05 18.44
N HIS A 26 -12.10 -1.45 17.72
CA HIS A 26 -12.37 -0.58 16.57
C HIS A 26 -11.90 -1.26 15.29
N VAL A 27 -12.84 -1.63 14.47
CA VAL A 27 -12.58 -2.27 13.18
C VAL A 27 -13.47 -1.68 12.11
N ALA A 28 -12.90 -1.48 10.92
CA ALA A 28 -13.68 -1.10 9.75
C ALA A 28 -13.06 -1.70 8.49
N ALA A 29 -13.90 -2.02 7.51
CA ALA A 29 -13.49 -2.42 6.18
C ALA A 29 -14.42 -1.85 5.12
N GLY A 30 -13.93 -1.71 3.91
CA GLY A 30 -14.72 -1.18 2.81
C GLY A 30 -14.16 -1.53 1.44
N LEU A 31 -15.01 -1.33 0.45
CA LEU A 31 -14.76 -1.57 -0.95
C LEU A 31 -15.10 -0.33 -1.77
N THR A 32 -14.27 0.01 -2.73
CA THR A 32 -14.46 1.16 -3.62
C THR A 32 -14.21 0.79 -5.08
N SER A 33 -14.93 1.47 -5.97
CA SER A 33 -14.61 1.59 -7.40
C SER A 33 -13.74 2.83 -7.65
N PRO A 34 -13.30 3.12 -8.87
CA PRO A 34 -12.58 4.36 -9.18
C PRO A 34 -13.34 5.64 -8.84
N THR A 35 -14.67 5.58 -8.80
CA THR A 35 -15.52 6.78 -8.72
C THR A 35 -16.30 6.91 -7.42
N ALA A 36 -16.50 5.82 -6.66
CA ALA A 36 -17.33 5.85 -5.46
C ALA A 36 -17.03 4.69 -4.52
N VAL A 37 -17.25 4.91 -3.22
CA VAL A 37 -17.35 3.83 -2.24
C VAL A 37 -18.55 2.97 -2.59
N ILE A 38 -18.35 1.65 -2.65
CA ILE A 38 -19.39 0.66 -2.93
C ILE A 38 -20.08 0.25 -1.64
N ALA A 39 -19.29 -0.07 -0.61
CA ALA A 39 -19.77 -0.45 0.70
C ALA A 39 -18.68 -0.22 1.76
N GLU A 40 -19.12 0.00 2.99
CA GLU A 40 -18.25 0.08 4.16
C GLU A 40 -19.01 -0.47 5.38
N GLN A 41 -18.26 -1.00 6.35
CA GLN A 41 -18.77 -1.60 7.59
C GLN A 41 -17.84 -1.26 8.75
N GLY A 42 -18.39 -1.16 9.95
CA GLY A 42 -17.68 -0.95 11.20
C GLY A 42 -17.48 0.51 11.55
N ASP A 43 -16.47 0.81 12.35
CA ASP A 43 -16.19 2.16 12.87
C ASP A 43 -15.37 2.97 11.87
N VAL A 44 -16.00 3.35 10.76
CA VAL A 44 -15.37 3.97 9.59
C VAL A 44 -14.71 5.32 9.87
N GLY A 45 -15.18 6.03 10.90
CA GLY A 45 -14.66 7.34 11.29
C GLY A 45 -13.50 7.27 12.30
N HIS A 46 -13.23 6.10 12.86
CA HIS A 46 -12.17 5.95 13.84
C HIS A 46 -10.79 6.09 13.18
N ARG A 47 -9.91 6.90 13.79
CA ARG A 47 -8.56 7.13 13.28
C ARG A 47 -7.60 6.12 13.89
N LEU A 48 -6.94 5.36 13.04
CA LEU A 48 -5.94 4.36 13.44
C LEU A 48 -4.60 4.59 12.73
N GLY A 49 -3.52 4.12 13.35
CA GLY A 49 -2.23 4.08 12.67
C GLY A 49 -2.23 3.09 11.51
N TRP A 50 -1.81 3.53 10.33
CA TRP A 50 -1.81 2.69 9.14
C TRP A 50 -0.63 1.72 9.04
N GLY A 51 0.35 1.86 9.96
CA GLY A 51 1.56 1.06 9.87
C GLY A 51 2.20 1.17 8.48
N SER A 52 2.65 0.07 7.93
CA SER A 52 3.39 0.07 6.67
C SER A 52 2.57 0.46 5.43
N VAL A 53 1.24 0.60 5.50
CA VAL A 53 0.46 1.24 4.42
C VAL A 53 0.93 2.68 4.18
N THR A 54 1.52 3.34 5.18
CA THR A 54 2.23 4.63 5.06
C THR A 54 3.20 4.66 3.87
N LYS A 55 3.87 3.54 3.59
CA LYS A 55 4.88 3.46 2.52
C LYS A 55 4.30 3.73 1.13
N LEU A 56 3.02 3.45 0.92
CA LEU A 56 2.35 3.77 -0.35
C LEU A 56 2.29 5.29 -0.58
N LEU A 57 1.98 6.06 0.48
CA LEU A 57 1.93 7.52 0.36
C LEU A 57 3.33 8.12 0.25
N THR A 58 4.32 7.54 0.94
CA THR A 58 5.73 7.94 0.79
C THR A 58 6.23 7.68 -0.62
N ALA A 59 5.89 6.53 -1.20
CA ALA A 59 6.21 6.21 -2.58
C ALA A 59 5.50 7.16 -3.55
N TYR A 60 4.24 7.46 -3.32
CA TYR A 60 3.46 8.39 -4.14
C TYR A 60 4.08 9.80 -4.13
N ALA A 61 4.46 10.32 -2.96
CA ALA A 61 5.18 11.59 -2.84
C ALA A 61 6.52 11.57 -3.62
N THR A 62 7.23 10.44 -3.58
CA THR A 62 8.49 10.29 -4.33
C THR A 62 8.26 10.26 -5.84
N LEU A 63 7.19 9.61 -6.31
CA LEU A 63 6.82 9.57 -7.73
C LEU A 63 6.40 10.96 -8.24
N ILE A 64 5.66 11.72 -7.45
CA ILE A 64 5.32 13.12 -7.76
C ILE A 64 6.59 13.96 -7.92
N ALA A 65 7.53 13.86 -6.98
CA ALA A 65 8.80 14.58 -7.06
C ALA A 65 9.66 14.18 -8.28
N ALA A 66 9.53 12.92 -8.71
CA ALA A 66 10.19 12.46 -9.95
C ALA A 66 9.54 13.08 -11.19
N GLU A 67 8.23 13.18 -11.27
CA GLU A 67 7.52 13.86 -12.36
C GLU A 67 7.79 15.37 -12.40
N GLU A 68 7.95 15.99 -11.22
CA GLU A 68 8.34 17.40 -11.09
C GLU A 68 9.80 17.64 -11.48
N GLY A 69 10.60 16.57 -11.67
CA GLY A 69 12.03 16.68 -11.98
C GLY A 69 12.88 17.07 -10.77
N ALA A 70 12.33 17.00 -9.55
CA ALA A 70 13.07 17.27 -8.33
C ALA A 70 14.08 16.18 -8.00
N LEU A 71 13.81 14.92 -8.40
CA LEU A 71 14.72 13.79 -8.27
C LEU A 71 14.59 12.84 -9.48
N ASP A 72 15.58 11.95 -9.65
CA ASP A 72 15.57 10.86 -10.62
C ASP A 72 15.46 9.52 -9.87
N LEU A 73 14.61 8.61 -10.34
CA LEU A 73 14.44 7.29 -9.71
C LEU A 73 15.74 6.47 -9.72
N ASP A 74 16.63 6.72 -10.66
CA ASP A 74 17.89 6.01 -10.81
C ASP A 74 19.09 6.80 -10.26
N GLU A 75 18.88 7.99 -9.65
CA GLU A 75 19.94 8.71 -8.95
C GLU A 75 20.37 7.98 -7.65
N PRO A 76 21.65 8.13 -7.24
CA PRO A 76 22.16 7.49 -6.04
C PRO A 76 21.43 7.93 -4.77
N ALA A 77 20.93 6.94 -3.99
CA ALA A 77 20.30 7.15 -2.69
C ALA A 77 20.46 5.91 -1.81
N GLY A 78 20.75 6.12 -0.52
CA GLY A 78 21.00 5.04 0.44
C GLY A 78 22.41 4.50 0.41
N PRO A 79 22.61 3.18 0.61
CA PRO A 79 23.93 2.57 0.60
C PRO A 79 24.62 2.66 -0.78
N GLU A 80 25.93 2.49 -0.81
CA GLU A 80 26.72 2.53 -2.04
C GLU A 80 26.14 1.58 -3.10
N GLY A 81 25.92 2.09 -4.31
CA GLY A 81 25.32 1.37 -5.44
C GLY A 81 23.78 1.27 -5.40
N SER A 82 23.13 1.80 -4.36
CA SER A 82 21.67 1.91 -4.28
C SER A 82 21.18 3.20 -4.94
N THR A 83 19.95 3.18 -5.44
CA THR A 83 19.23 4.30 -6.03
C THR A 83 17.88 4.50 -5.33
N VAL A 84 17.18 5.59 -5.65
CA VAL A 84 15.80 5.82 -5.22
C VAL A 84 14.91 4.62 -5.55
N ARG A 85 15.04 4.07 -6.77
CA ARG A 85 14.32 2.87 -7.23
C ARG A 85 14.58 1.65 -6.33
N HIS A 86 15.82 1.44 -5.91
CA HIS A 86 16.16 0.35 -5.00
C HIS A 86 15.49 0.51 -3.62
N LEU A 87 15.43 1.74 -3.10
CA LEU A 87 14.77 2.02 -1.82
C LEU A 87 13.26 1.77 -1.91
N LEU A 88 12.59 2.30 -2.93
CA LEU A 88 11.15 2.10 -3.18
C LEU A 88 10.79 0.62 -3.30
N ALA A 89 11.64 -0.17 -3.99
CA ALA A 89 11.38 -1.58 -4.27
C ALA A 89 11.92 -2.54 -3.21
N HIS A 90 12.38 -2.07 -2.04
CA HIS A 90 13.02 -2.92 -1.02
C HIS A 90 14.20 -3.76 -1.53
N ALA A 91 14.96 -3.21 -2.46
CA ALA A 91 16.10 -3.84 -3.11
C ALA A 91 17.45 -3.16 -2.78
N SER A 92 17.45 -2.23 -1.84
CA SER A 92 18.67 -1.45 -1.48
C SER A 92 19.68 -2.22 -0.64
N GLY A 93 19.30 -3.37 -0.10
CA GLY A 93 20.14 -4.15 0.81
C GLY A 93 20.08 -3.72 2.27
N LEU A 94 19.42 -2.61 2.61
CA LEU A 94 19.24 -2.14 3.99
C LEU A 94 18.46 -3.14 4.83
N ALA A 95 18.86 -3.27 6.10
CA ALA A 95 18.12 -4.06 7.08
C ALA A 95 16.73 -3.49 7.37
N TRP A 96 15.89 -4.30 8.03
CA TRP A 96 14.54 -3.92 8.43
C TRP A 96 14.51 -2.58 9.18
N ASP A 97 15.29 -2.47 10.26
CA ASP A 97 15.24 -1.40 11.27
C ASP A 97 16.65 -0.92 11.65
N SER A 98 17.63 -1.05 10.76
CA SER A 98 19.02 -0.69 11.01
C SER A 98 19.62 -0.10 9.73
N PRO A 99 20.49 0.92 9.82
CA PRO A 99 21.21 1.46 8.68
C PRO A 99 22.28 0.50 8.13
N ALA A 100 22.59 -0.58 8.85
CA ALA A 100 23.56 -1.57 8.39
C ALA A 100 22.98 -2.40 7.22
N PRO A 101 23.66 -2.45 6.07
CA PRO A 101 23.22 -3.28 4.97
C PRO A 101 23.40 -4.78 5.29
N LEU A 102 22.43 -5.60 4.88
CA LEU A 102 22.45 -7.06 4.97
C LEU A 102 22.77 -7.74 3.64
N GLY A 103 22.92 -6.98 2.57
CA GLY A 103 23.25 -7.45 1.24
C GLY A 103 23.61 -6.29 0.32
N ARG A 104 23.95 -6.59 -0.92
CA ARG A 104 24.20 -5.58 -1.95
C ARG A 104 22.87 -5.13 -2.56
N PRO A 105 22.80 -3.89 -3.08
CA PRO A 105 21.66 -3.46 -3.87
C PRO A 105 21.39 -4.43 -5.04
N GLY A 106 20.12 -4.78 -5.25
CA GLY A 106 19.69 -5.68 -6.32
C GLY A 106 19.98 -7.18 -6.11
N GLU A 107 20.57 -7.58 -4.97
CA GLU A 107 20.91 -8.99 -4.71
C GLU A 107 19.71 -9.83 -4.25
N ARG A 108 18.88 -9.27 -3.39
CA ARG A 108 17.67 -9.89 -2.86
C ARG A 108 16.68 -8.85 -2.34
N ARG A 109 15.44 -9.28 -2.14
CA ARG A 109 14.40 -8.42 -1.57
C ARG A 109 14.50 -8.44 -0.04
N ILE A 110 14.89 -7.31 0.54
CA ILE A 110 14.97 -7.11 1.98
C ILE A 110 13.99 -5.99 2.35
N TYR A 111 12.84 -6.35 2.89
CA TYR A 111 11.88 -5.37 3.37
C TYR A 111 12.52 -4.48 4.43
N SER A 112 12.48 -3.15 4.26
CA SER A 112 13.21 -2.20 5.10
C SER A 112 12.39 -0.96 5.45
N ASN A 113 12.15 -0.73 6.74
CA ASN A 113 11.65 0.54 7.25
C ASN A 113 12.71 1.62 7.12
N THR A 114 13.96 1.28 7.46
CA THR A 114 15.11 2.18 7.32
C THR A 114 15.25 2.72 5.88
N GLY A 115 15.00 1.87 4.87
CA GLY A 115 15.02 2.30 3.47
C GLY A 115 14.03 3.43 3.18
N TYR A 116 12.85 3.42 3.79
CA TYR A 116 11.83 4.46 3.62
C TYR A 116 12.14 5.74 4.41
N VAL A 117 12.80 5.62 5.55
CA VAL A 117 13.32 6.80 6.28
C VAL A 117 14.41 7.47 5.45
N VAL A 118 15.37 6.70 4.93
CA VAL A 118 16.43 7.21 4.03
C VAL A 118 15.84 7.85 2.77
N LEU A 119 14.79 7.24 2.20
CA LEU A 119 14.08 7.79 1.03
C LEU A 119 13.44 9.14 1.34
N ALA A 120 12.75 9.26 2.49
CA ALA A 120 12.12 10.50 2.93
C ALA A 120 13.13 11.62 3.19
N ASP A 121 14.27 11.29 3.81
CA ASP A 121 15.38 12.23 4.00
C ASP A 121 15.99 12.67 2.66
N HIS A 122 16.09 11.74 1.70
CA HIS A 122 16.56 12.06 0.35
C HIS A 122 15.58 12.99 -0.36
N LEU A 123 14.29 12.67 -0.34
CA LEU A 123 13.23 13.50 -0.92
C LEU A 123 13.23 14.92 -0.32
N ALA A 124 13.34 15.03 1.01
CA ALA A 124 13.39 16.32 1.68
C ALA A 124 14.60 17.18 1.23
N ARG A 125 15.76 16.56 1.02
CA ARG A 125 16.93 17.26 0.47
C ARG A 125 16.75 17.72 -0.98
N ARG A 126 16.11 16.87 -1.80
CA ARG A 126 15.91 17.14 -3.24
C ARG A 126 14.85 18.21 -3.48
N THR A 127 13.79 18.24 -2.66
CA THR A 127 12.70 19.21 -2.76
C THR A 127 12.93 20.47 -1.92
N GLU A 128 13.99 20.53 -1.11
CA GLU A 128 14.26 21.59 -0.14
C GLU A 128 13.09 21.83 0.83
N MET A 129 12.26 20.81 1.05
CA MET A 129 11.07 20.85 1.92
C MET A 129 11.08 19.67 2.90
N PRO A 130 10.69 19.86 4.18
CA PRO A 130 10.54 18.75 5.11
C PRO A 130 9.59 17.69 4.53
N PHE A 131 9.94 16.41 4.64
CA PHE A 131 9.17 15.31 4.05
C PHE A 131 7.69 15.35 4.43
N GLY A 132 7.36 15.57 5.72
CA GLY A 132 5.98 15.61 6.18
C GLY A 132 5.17 16.76 5.56
N GLU A 133 5.80 17.88 5.26
CA GLU A 133 5.18 19.01 4.56
C GLU A 133 4.99 18.68 3.08
N TYR A 134 6.01 18.13 2.42
CA TYR A 134 5.90 17.71 1.02
C TYR A 134 4.78 16.65 0.82
N LEU A 135 4.73 15.64 1.71
CA LEU A 135 3.67 14.65 1.73
C LEU A 135 2.29 15.28 1.91
N ARG A 136 2.16 16.25 2.83
CA ARG A 136 0.91 16.93 3.09
C ARG A 136 0.41 17.69 1.88
N VAL A 137 1.25 18.54 1.29
CA VAL A 137 0.83 19.40 0.16
C VAL A 137 0.78 18.66 -1.18
N GLY A 138 1.63 17.65 -1.36
CA GLY A 138 1.70 16.87 -2.61
C GLY A 138 0.71 15.70 -2.69
N VAL A 139 0.29 15.14 -1.54
CA VAL A 139 -0.55 13.95 -1.53
C VAL A 139 -1.81 14.11 -0.69
N LEU A 140 -1.68 14.46 0.60
CA LEU A 140 -2.82 14.38 1.51
C LEU A 140 -3.88 15.44 1.18
N GLU A 141 -3.50 16.69 1.02
CA GLU A 141 -4.42 17.78 0.73
C GLU A 141 -5.08 17.66 -0.65
N PRO A 142 -4.34 17.38 -1.75
CA PRO A 142 -4.96 17.23 -3.06
C PRO A 142 -5.96 16.09 -3.14
N LEU A 143 -5.75 15.00 -2.38
CA LEU A 143 -6.72 13.89 -2.29
C LEU A 143 -7.82 14.12 -1.26
N GLY A 144 -7.78 15.24 -0.51
CA GLY A 144 -8.74 15.52 0.54
C GLY A 144 -8.68 14.57 1.72
N LEU A 145 -7.51 13.97 1.99
CA LEU A 145 -7.34 13.04 3.10
C LEU A 145 -7.23 13.79 4.42
N GLY A 146 -8.02 13.36 5.40
CA GLY A 146 -7.89 13.81 6.79
C GLY A 146 -6.74 13.13 7.55
N ALA A 147 -6.01 12.26 6.89
CA ALA A 147 -4.86 11.55 7.46
C ALA A 147 -3.69 12.50 7.76
N THR A 148 -2.89 12.16 8.77
CA THR A 148 -1.73 12.95 9.21
C THR A 148 -0.49 12.06 9.38
N LEU A 149 0.70 12.60 9.17
CA LEU A 149 1.96 11.93 9.48
C LEU A 149 2.33 12.25 10.94
N GLU A 150 2.21 11.27 11.83
CA GLU A 150 2.49 11.38 13.26
C GLU A 150 3.75 10.61 13.68
N GLY A 151 4.48 10.05 12.72
CA GLY A 151 5.69 9.27 12.91
C GLY A 151 6.61 9.36 11.70
N ASP A 152 7.33 8.29 11.40
CA ASP A 152 8.25 8.23 10.28
C ASP A 152 7.56 7.88 8.94
N ALA A 153 8.31 8.01 7.86
CA ALA A 153 7.87 7.74 6.49
C ALA A 153 7.59 6.25 6.20
N ALA A 154 7.95 5.35 7.10
CA ALA A 154 7.73 3.91 6.94
C ALA A 154 6.45 3.41 7.59
N GLY A 155 5.90 4.15 8.58
CA GLY A 155 4.77 3.64 9.35
C GLY A 155 3.96 4.67 10.13
N GLY A 156 4.21 5.98 9.92
CA GLY A 156 3.72 7.05 10.78
C GLY A 156 2.37 7.67 10.42
N ILE A 157 1.70 7.26 9.35
CA ILE A 157 0.38 7.79 9.01
C ILE A 157 -0.68 7.30 10.00
N VAL A 158 -1.54 8.24 10.40
CA VAL A 158 -2.77 8.01 11.18
C VAL A 158 -3.94 8.60 10.39
N GLY A 159 -4.97 7.79 10.15
CA GLY A 159 -6.13 8.19 9.34
C GLY A 159 -7.31 7.24 9.50
N THR A 160 -8.37 7.50 8.79
CA THR A 160 -9.62 6.73 8.78
C THR A 160 -9.63 5.66 7.67
N LEU A 161 -10.63 4.77 7.69
CA LEU A 161 -10.92 3.89 6.55
C LEU A 161 -11.23 4.72 5.29
N GLY A 162 -12.00 5.79 5.42
CA GLY A 162 -12.39 6.65 4.30
C GLY A 162 -11.19 7.27 3.58
N ASP A 163 -10.18 7.70 4.33
CA ASP A 163 -8.91 8.20 3.76
C ASP A 163 -8.19 7.09 2.95
N MET A 164 -8.17 5.87 3.48
CA MET A 164 -7.50 4.74 2.81
C MET A 164 -8.24 4.32 1.53
N LEU A 165 -9.58 4.33 1.55
CA LEU A 165 -10.39 4.07 0.35
C LEU A 165 -10.24 5.21 -0.69
N ALA A 166 -10.07 6.46 -0.25
CA ALA A 166 -9.81 7.58 -1.15
C ALA A 166 -8.45 7.40 -1.86
N PHE A 167 -7.41 7.00 -1.13
CA PHE A 167 -6.14 6.62 -1.75
C PHE A 167 -6.29 5.40 -2.69
N GLY A 168 -7.12 4.41 -2.33
CA GLY A 168 -7.44 3.28 -3.21
C GLY A 168 -8.06 3.71 -4.55
N ARG A 169 -8.93 4.75 -4.54
CA ARG A 169 -9.49 5.35 -5.77
C ARG A 169 -8.42 6.02 -6.62
N GLU A 170 -7.55 6.80 -5.98
CA GLU A 170 -6.40 7.42 -6.66
C GLU A 170 -5.52 6.36 -7.33
N ALA A 171 -5.23 5.25 -6.64
CA ALA A 171 -4.44 4.16 -7.19
C ALA A 171 -5.16 3.34 -8.28
N LEU A 172 -6.49 3.45 -8.42
CA LEU A 172 -7.28 2.88 -9.53
C LEU A 172 -7.34 3.82 -10.74
N ALA A 173 -7.42 5.12 -10.49
CA ALA A 173 -7.56 6.16 -11.52
C ALA A 173 -6.74 7.39 -11.10
N PRO A 174 -5.43 7.40 -11.38
CA PRO A 174 -4.51 8.39 -10.86
C PRO A 174 -4.82 9.79 -11.38
N THR A 175 -4.75 10.76 -10.47
CA THR A 175 -4.92 12.19 -10.74
C THR A 175 -3.71 13.02 -10.32
N LEU A 176 -2.88 12.51 -9.41
CA LEU A 176 -1.68 13.18 -8.91
C LEU A 176 -0.42 12.78 -9.67
N ILE A 177 -0.41 11.62 -10.30
CA ILE A 177 0.67 11.13 -11.15
C ILE A 177 0.12 10.69 -12.50
N ALA A 178 0.97 10.66 -13.52
CA ALA A 178 0.59 10.18 -14.83
C ALA A 178 0.23 8.68 -14.80
N PRO A 179 -0.70 8.21 -15.65
CA PRO A 179 -1.02 6.77 -15.75
C PRO A 179 0.20 5.91 -16.09
N GLU A 180 1.15 6.45 -16.84
CA GLU A 180 2.41 5.80 -17.20
C GLU A 180 3.29 5.60 -15.97
N THR A 181 3.37 6.58 -15.09
CA THR A 181 4.10 6.51 -13.80
C THR A 181 3.48 5.47 -12.88
N LEU A 182 2.14 5.42 -12.76
CA LEU A 182 1.49 4.36 -12.00
C LEU A 182 1.75 2.98 -12.62
N THR A 183 1.75 2.86 -13.94
CA THR A 183 2.06 1.62 -14.64
C THR A 183 3.49 1.16 -14.33
N GLU A 184 4.47 2.06 -14.37
CA GLU A 184 5.85 1.75 -13.96
C GLU A 184 5.91 1.34 -12.49
N ALA A 185 5.23 2.09 -11.60
CA ALA A 185 5.22 1.84 -10.16
C ALA A 185 4.58 0.48 -9.79
N THR A 186 3.66 -0.02 -10.59
CA THR A 186 2.99 -1.31 -10.39
C THR A 186 3.53 -2.43 -11.29
N THR A 187 4.67 -2.19 -11.95
CA THR A 187 5.45 -3.19 -12.69
C THR A 187 6.58 -3.72 -11.81
N VAL A 188 6.93 -4.99 -11.97
CA VAL A 188 8.00 -5.63 -11.20
C VAL A 188 9.32 -4.91 -11.37
N GLN A 189 9.87 -4.39 -10.28
CA GLN A 189 11.20 -3.84 -10.23
C GLN A 189 12.20 -4.92 -9.80
N PHE A 190 13.35 -5.01 -10.44
CA PHE A 190 14.38 -6.02 -10.16
C PHE A 190 13.77 -7.44 -10.14
N PRO A 191 13.36 -7.99 -11.29
CA PRO A 191 12.68 -9.28 -11.38
C PRO A 191 13.55 -10.44 -10.90
N GLY A 192 12.90 -11.47 -10.34
CA GLY A 192 13.57 -12.69 -9.88
C GLY A 192 14.13 -12.60 -8.45
N LEU A 193 14.07 -11.45 -7.79
CA LEU A 193 14.54 -11.34 -6.41
C LEU A 193 13.64 -12.13 -5.46
N GLU A 194 14.25 -13.01 -4.67
CA GLU A 194 13.59 -13.69 -3.56
C GLU A 194 13.61 -12.86 -2.29
N GLY A 195 12.68 -13.14 -1.37
CA GLY A 195 12.63 -12.48 -0.07
C GLY A 195 11.54 -13.04 0.82
N VAL A 196 11.39 -12.45 1.99
CA VAL A 196 10.34 -12.80 2.96
C VAL A 196 9.20 -11.80 2.86
N LEU A 197 7.97 -12.28 2.68
CA LEU A 197 6.76 -11.50 2.87
C LEU A 197 6.32 -11.69 4.33
N PRO A 198 6.36 -10.64 5.16
CA PRO A 198 6.04 -10.76 6.58
C PRO A 198 4.68 -11.42 6.81
N GLY A 199 4.62 -12.43 7.68
CA GLY A 199 3.40 -13.20 7.96
C GLY A 199 3.01 -14.25 6.92
N PHE A 200 3.61 -14.22 5.71
CA PHE A 200 3.28 -15.12 4.58
C PHE A 200 4.49 -15.91 4.06
N GLY A 201 5.64 -15.79 4.74
CA GLY A 201 6.81 -16.63 4.51
C GLY A 201 7.68 -16.18 3.32
N ARG A 202 8.58 -17.09 2.92
CA ARG A 202 9.51 -16.87 1.80
C ARG A 202 8.76 -16.95 0.48
N GLN A 203 9.02 -15.97 -0.38
CA GLN A 203 8.48 -15.89 -1.74
C GLN A 203 9.64 -15.93 -2.74
N THR A 204 9.45 -16.68 -3.83
CA THR A 204 10.43 -16.82 -4.92
C THR A 204 9.70 -16.86 -6.26
N PRO A 205 9.62 -15.75 -7.00
CA PRO A 205 10.11 -14.41 -6.64
C PRO A 205 9.24 -13.70 -5.59
N ASN A 206 9.79 -12.67 -4.92
CA ASN A 206 9.06 -11.74 -4.10
C ASN A 206 8.92 -10.42 -4.85
N ASP A 207 7.94 -10.33 -5.74
CA ASP A 207 7.75 -9.21 -6.65
C ASP A 207 7.27 -7.95 -5.95
N TRP A 208 7.92 -6.83 -6.26
CA TRP A 208 7.59 -5.49 -5.80
C TRP A 208 7.72 -4.49 -6.94
N GLY A 209 6.84 -3.49 -6.93
CA GLY A 209 6.95 -2.29 -7.73
C GLY A 209 7.66 -1.16 -6.98
N LEU A 210 7.40 0.08 -7.38
CA LEU A 210 7.91 1.28 -6.70
C LEU A 210 6.96 1.62 -5.53
N GLY A 211 7.20 1.03 -4.38
CA GLY A 211 6.39 1.20 -3.18
C GLY A 211 5.23 0.22 -3.02
N PHE A 212 4.80 -0.41 -4.08
CA PHE A 212 3.71 -1.36 -4.07
C PHE A 212 4.20 -2.80 -3.94
N GLU A 213 3.63 -3.52 -2.99
CA GLU A 213 3.73 -4.97 -2.96
C GLU A 213 2.84 -5.54 -4.07
N LEU A 214 3.39 -6.38 -4.92
CA LEU A 214 2.69 -6.98 -6.06
C LEU A 214 2.27 -8.40 -5.72
N ARG A 215 0.99 -8.73 -5.93
CA ARG A 215 0.50 -10.09 -5.73
C ARG A 215 1.23 -11.08 -6.65
N SER A 216 1.30 -10.80 -7.94
CA SER A 216 1.96 -11.67 -8.92
C SER A 216 1.53 -13.15 -8.73
N GLY A 217 2.48 -14.07 -8.70
CA GLY A 217 2.26 -15.49 -8.45
C GLY A 217 2.44 -15.93 -6.99
N LYS A 218 2.52 -15.02 -6.02
CA LYS A 218 2.75 -15.35 -4.61
C LYS A 218 1.62 -16.19 -4.02
N SER A 219 1.99 -17.21 -3.24
CA SER A 219 1.05 -18.08 -2.53
C SER A 219 1.74 -18.73 -1.32
N PRO A 220 1.17 -18.64 -0.10
CA PRO A 220 -0.04 -17.88 0.23
C PRO A 220 0.16 -16.37 0.13
N HIS A 221 -0.95 -15.63 0.02
CA HIS A 221 -0.93 -14.17 -0.10
C HIS A 221 -2.09 -13.52 0.69
N TRP A 222 -1.84 -12.35 1.27
CA TRP A 222 -2.81 -11.65 2.12
C TRP A 222 -4.05 -11.14 1.36
N THR A 223 -3.99 -11.00 0.04
CA THR A 223 -5.12 -10.61 -0.80
C THR A 223 -6.02 -11.79 -1.20
N GLY A 224 -5.77 -13.00 -0.70
CA GLY A 224 -6.56 -14.18 -1.05
C GLY A 224 -6.20 -14.81 -2.41
N THR A 225 -7.13 -15.56 -2.95
CA THR A 225 -6.94 -16.37 -4.17
C THR A 225 -7.68 -15.83 -5.38
N ARG A 226 -8.71 -15.01 -5.18
CA ARG A 226 -9.60 -14.49 -6.24
C ARG A 226 -9.14 -13.16 -6.85
N ASN A 227 -8.30 -12.42 -6.15
CA ASN A 227 -7.68 -11.23 -6.71
C ASN A 227 -6.83 -11.56 -7.93
N SER A 228 -6.81 -10.68 -8.94
CA SER A 228 -5.99 -10.86 -10.15
C SER A 228 -4.50 -10.90 -9.81
N HIS A 229 -3.70 -11.49 -10.68
CA HIS A 229 -2.24 -11.46 -10.54
C HIS A 229 -1.66 -10.04 -10.65
N ARG A 230 -2.42 -9.11 -11.18
CA ARG A 230 -2.05 -7.70 -11.28
C ARG A 230 -2.40 -6.87 -10.04
N THR A 231 -3.02 -7.49 -9.04
CA THR A 231 -3.34 -6.83 -7.78
C THR A 231 -2.06 -6.35 -7.09
N TYR A 232 -2.11 -5.16 -6.55
CA TYR A 232 -1.04 -4.54 -5.79
C TYR A 232 -1.60 -3.80 -4.57
N GLY A 233 -0.72 -3.42 -3.66
CA GLY A 233 -1.12 -2.70 -2.46
C GLY A 233 -0.07 -2.79 -1.37
N HIS A 234 -0.51 -2.72 -0.15
CA HIS A 234 0.32 -2.94 1.03
C HIS A 234 -0.52 -3.28 2.25
N PHE A 235 0.07 -3.98 3.21
CA PHE A 235 -0.52 -4.11 4.52
C PHE A 235 0.36 -3.48 5.59
N GLY A 236 -0.27 -3.06 6.68
CA GLY A 236 0.35 -2.44 7.83
C GLY A 236 0.25 -3.33 9.06
N SER A 237 1.33 -3.38 9.82
CA SER A 237 1.38 -4.04 11.11
C SER A 237 2.28 -3.25 12.04
N LYS A 238 1.74 -2.88 13.20
CA LYS A 238 2.50 -2.36 14.35
C LYS A 238 1.78 -2.78 15.62
N PRO A 239 2.40 -2.67 16.81
CA PRO A 239 1.71 -2.97 18.06
C PRO A 239 0.37 -2.22 18.15
N GLY A 240 -0.73 -2.97 18.35
CA GLY A 240 -2.08 -2.42 18.46
C GLY A 240 -2.78 -2.07 17.15
N THR A 241 -2.18 -2.26 15.97
CA THR A 241 -2.91 -2.05 14.71
C THR A 241 -2.51 -3.03 13.61
N ALA A 242 -3.49 -3.41 12.81
CA ALA A 242 -3.33 -4.19 11.58
C ALA A 242 -4.25 -3.62 10.50
N THR A 243 -3.70 -3.34 9.33
CA THR A 243 -4.40 -2.66 8.24
C THR A 243 -3.99 -3.23 6.90
N PHE A 244 -4.82 -3.08 5.89
CA PHE A 244 -4.42 -3.31 4.50
C PHE A 244 -5.19 -2.41 3.53
N VAL A 245 -4.60 -2.21 2.36
CA VAL A 245 -5.28 -1.76 1.15
C VAL A 245 -4.76 -2.55 -0.04
N TRP A 246 -5.65 -3.17 -0.80
CA TRP A 246 -5.33 -3.76 -2.08
C TRP A 246 -6.12 -3.10 -3.21
N ILE A 247 -5.51 -3.09 -4.38
CA ILE A 247 -6.05 -2.53 -5.61
C ILE A 247 -5.99 -3.61 -6.69
N ASP A 248 -7.13 -4.01 -7.24
CA ASP A 248 -7.24 -4.92 -8.39
C ASP A 248 -7.61 -4.11 -9.64
N PRO A 249 -6.64 -3.77 -10.49
CA PRO A 249 -6.89 -2.94 -11.67
C PRO A 249 -7.70 -3.66 -12.75
N GLU A 250 -7.70 -4.99 -12.80
CA GLU A 250 -8.50 -5.74 -13.78
C GLU A 250 -9.98 -5.73 -13.43
N ARG A 251 -10.29 -5.70 -12.12
CA ARG A 251 -11.66 -5.61 -11.61
C ARG A 251 -12.14 -4.19 -11.40
N GLN A 252 -11.23 -3.22 -11.45
CA GLN A 252 -11.49 -1.83 -11.11
C GLN A 252 -12.05 -1.68 -9.69
N LEU A 253 -11.46 -2.42 -8.75
CA LEU A 253 -11.85 -2.45 -7.33
C LEU A 253 -10.64 -2.24 -6.43
N ALA A 254 -10.86 -1.55 -5.33
CA ALA A 254 -9.93 -1.52 -4.22
C ALA A 254 -10.68 -1.78 -2.91
N ALA A 255 -10.05 -2.52 -2.00
CA ALA A 255 -10.58 -2.70 -0.65
C ALA A 255 -9.53 -2.37 0.39
N ALA A 256 -10.02 -1.90 1.53
CA ALA A 256 -9.20 -1.58 2.68
C ALA A 256 -9.83 -2.10 3.97
N ALA A 257 -9.00 -2.36 4.97
CA ALA A 257 -9.44 -2.61 6.32
C ALA A 257 -8.47 -2.01 7.34
N VAL A 258 -9.03 -1.59 8.47
CA VAL A 258 -8.30 -1.07 9.63
C VAL A 258 -8.82 -1.76 10.89
N ALA A 259 -7.92 -2.15 11.80
CA ALA A 259 -8.27 -2.79 13.07
C ALA A 259 -7.28 -2.36 14.17
N ASP A 260 -7.75 -2.09 15.37
CA ASP A 260 -6.95 -1.77 16.55
C ASP A 260 -6.42 -3.02 17.28
N ALA A 261 -6.12 -4.05 16.51
CA ALA A 261 -5.52 -5.29 16.98
C ALA A 261 -4.17 -5.55 16.30
N SER A 262 -3.19 -6.04 17.03
CA SER A 262 -1.91 -6.42 16.43
C SER A 262 -2.09 -7.52 15.39
N PHE A 263 -1.34 -7.42 14.28
CA PHE A 263 -1.31 -8.47 13.26
C PHE A 263 -0.93 -9.82 13.87
N GLY A 264 -1.64 -10.86 13.47
CA GLY A 264 -1.44 -12.21 13.95
C GLY A 264 -2.16 -13.25 13.09
N GLY A 265 -2.34 -14.46 13.63
CA GLY A 265 -3.01 -15.56 12.93
C GLY A 265 -4.43 -15.21 12.45
N TRP A 266 -5.14 -14.38 13.19
CA TRP A 266 -6.46 -13.90 12.82
C TRP A 266 -6.44 -13.11 11.50
N ALA A 267 -5.49 -12.19 11.35
CA ALA A 267 -5.33 -11.38 10.14
C ALA A 267 -4.82 -12.21 8.95
N ALA A 268 -3.81 -13.07 9.20
CA ALA A 268 -3.27 -13.95 8.17
C ALA A 268 -4.32 -14.91 7.59
N ALA A 269 -5.34 -15.31 8.38
CA ALA A 269 -6.46 -16.13 7.92
C ALA A 269 -7.65 -15.28 7.43
N GLY A 270 -8.01 -14.22 8.16
CA GLY A 270 -9.21 -13.43 7.91
C GLY A 270 -9.10 -12.54 6.67
N TRP A 271 -7.94 -11.93 6.40
CA TRP A 271 -7.79 -11.03 5.26
C TRP A 271 -7.95 -11.72 3.89
N PRO A 272 -7.31 -12.88 3.63
CA PRO A 272 -7.58 -13.64 2.42
C PRO A 272 -9.04 -14.04 2.27
N THR A 273 -9.67 -14.49 3.36
CA THR A 273 -11.07 -14.92 3.37
C THR A 273 -12.02 -13.76 3.06
N LEU A 274 -11.82 -12.60 3.70
CA LEU A 274 -12.60 -11.39 3.41
C LEU A 274 -12.42 -10.96 1.96
N SER A 275 -11.18 -10.90 1.47
CA SER A 275 -10.88 -10.47 0.09
C SER A 275 -11.55 -11.39 -0.94
N ASP A 276 -11.49 -12.69 -0.74
CA ASP A 276 -12.13 -13.66 -1.64
C ASP A 276 -13.66 -13.56 -1.61
N ALA A 277 -14.27 -13.37 -0.42
CA ALA A 277 -15.71 -13.21 -0.25
C ALA A 277 -16.22 -11.91 -0.89
N LEU A 278 -15.50 -10.78 -0.71
CA LEU A 278 -15.84 -9.51 -1.37
C LEU A 278 -15.90 -9.65 -2.88
N LEU A 279 -14.90 -10.29 -3.48
CA LEU A 279 -14.84 -10.48 -4.92
C LEU A 279 -15.89 -11.47 -5.44
N GLU A 280 -16.26 -12.47 -4.65
CA GLU A 280 -17.34 -13.41 -5.00
C GLU A 280 -18.70 -12.70 -5.03
N GLU A 281 -18.97 -11.85 -4.03
CA GLU A 281 -20.26 -11.18 -3.89
C GLU A 281 -20.48 -10.09 -4.93
N VAL A 282 -19.46 -9.26 -5.24
CA VAL A 282 -19.62 -8.15 -6.19
C VAL A 282 -19.56 -8.58 -7.66
N GLN A 283 -19.23 -9.83 -7.95
CA GLN A 283 -19.24 -10.38 -9.32
C GLN A 283 -20.58 -11.02 -9.69
N GLN A 284 -21.50 -11.18 -8.72
CA GLN A 284 -22.87 -11.67 -8.93
C GLN A 284 -23.83 -10.51 -9.26
#